data_478f5b8a58654d7d879808ab2f116a38
#
_entry.id   478f5b8a58654d7d879808ab2f116a38
#
_cell.length_a   1.000
_cell.length_b   1.000
_cell.length_c   1.000
_cell.angle_alpha   90.00
_cell.angle_beta   90.00
_cell.angle_gamma   90.00
#
_symmetry.space_group_name_H-M   'P 1'
#
loop_
_entity.id
_entity.type
_entity.pdbx_description
1 polymer ?
#
loop_
_entity_poly.entity_id
_entity_poly.type
_entity_poly.pdbx_seq_one_letter_code
_entity_poly.pdbx_strand_id
1 'polypeptide(L)'
;MATAAYYASLEYSKTRRQGRKVSQKDPNLPPIAIIEHADVKRMLLFQRAVIEGAQSLLMQCSKYVDFQKVLAGKDRERYHLLLEILTPVAKTYPSEMGIQSISQGLQCLGGSGYCDDYPLEQYYRDCRIHPIHEGTTGIQGMDLLGRKVIMHDGQAFLLYVNEVQSAISAA
;
A
#
# COMPACT_ATOMS: atom_id res chain seq x y z
N MET A 1 -3.89 -7.56 6.56
CA MET A 1 -4.90 -7.93 5.53
C MET A 1 -4.34 -7.88 4.11
N ALA A 2 -3.95 -6.74 3.55
CA ALA A 2 -3.44 -6.66 2.16
C ALA A 2 -2.28 -7.62 1.86
N THR A 3 -1.31 -7.74 2.76
CA THR A 3 -0.20 -8.71 2.64
C THR A 3 -0.69 -10.15 2.56
N ALA A 4 -1.62 -10.54 3.42
CA ALA A 4 -2.20 -11.89 3.41
C ALA A 4 -3.02 -12.14 2.12
N ALA A 5 -3.77 -11.15 1.65
CA ALA A 5 -4.51 -11.22 0.40
C ALA A 5 -3.57 -11.40 -0.82
N TYR A 6 -2.44 -10.68 -0.83
CA TYR A 6 -1.42 -10.84 -1.88
C TYR A 6 -0.89 -12.28 -1.94
N TYR A 7 -0.47 -12.84 -0.81
CA TYR A 7 0.07 -14.19 -0.79
C TYR A 7 -0.98 -15.24 -1.18
N ALA A 8 -2.23 -15.10 -0.72
CA ALA A 8 -3.32 -15.97 -1.14
C ALA A 8 -3.57 -15.88 -2.66
N SER A 9 -3.57 -14.64 -3.22
CA SER A 9 -3.70 -14.43 -4.66
C SER A 9 -2.55 -15.03 -5.45
N LEU A 10 -1.33 -14.87 -4.95
CA LEU A 10 -0.10 -15.40 -5.58
C LEU A 10 -0.14 -16.92 -5.66
N GLU A 11 -0.45 -17.60 -4.57
CA GLU A 11 -0.51 -19.06 -4.52
C GLU A 11 -1.65 -19.61 -5.39
N TYR A 12 -2.83 -18.99 -5.34
CA TYR A 12 -3.92 -19.35 -6.24
C TYR A 12 -3.52 -19.19 -7.72
N SER A 13 -2.86 -18.08 -8.05
CA SER A 13 -2.46 -17.79 -9.44
C SER A 13 -1.41 -18.75 -9.99
N LYS A 14 -0.57 -19.34 -9.14
CA LYS A 14 0.41 -20.38 -9.52
C LYS A 14 -0.25 -21.73 -9.82
N THR A 15 -1.32 -22.06 -9.11
CA THR A 15 -1.95 -23.39 -9.18
C THR A 15 -3.14 -23.44 -10.12
N ARG A 16 -3.94 -22.39 -10.20
CA ARG A 16 -5.12 -22.30 -11.07
C ARG A 16 -4.72 -22.27 -12.53
N ARG A 17 -5.25 -23.22 -13.30
CA ARG A 17 -5.06 -23.27 -14.75
C ARG A 17 -6.32 -22.80 -15.45
N GLN A 18 -6.19 -21.81 -16.34
CA GLN A 18 -7.32 -21.30 -17.13
C GLN A 18 -6.80 -20.47 -18.31
N GLY A 19 -7.45 -20.66 -19.46
CA GLY A 19 -7.09 -19.95 -20.68
C GLY A 19 -5.76 -20.38 -21.29
N ARG A 20 -5.33 -19.66 -22.31
CA ARG A 20 -4.09 -19.89 -23.08
C ARG A 20 -3.42 -18.55 -23.35
N LYS A 21 -2.15 -18.57 -23.72
CA LYS A 21 -1.46 -17.33 -24.18
C LYS A 21 -2.17 -16.79 -25.44
N VAL A 22 -2.29 -15.48 -25.53
CA VAL A 22 -2.94 -14.80 -26.68
C VAL A 22 -2.31 -15.21 -28.02
N SER A 23 -1.00 -15.54 -28.02
CA SER A 23 -0.27 -16.03 -29.20
C SER A 23 -0.58 -17.49 -29.56
N GLN A 24 -1.19 -18.27 -28.67
CA GLN A 24 -1.50 -19.69 -28.87
C GLN A 24 -2.94 -19.87 -29.35
N LYS A 25 -3.10 -20.11 -30.64
CA LYS A 25 -4.43 -20.26 -31.28
C LYS A 25 -4.95 -21.69 -31.33
N ASP A 26 -4.12 -22.69 -31.03
CA ASP A 26 -4.55 -24.10 -31.05
C ASP A 26 -5.49 -24.41 -29.86
N PRO A 27 -6.74 -24.80 -30.10
CA PRO A 27 -7.71 -25.08 -29.05
C PRO A 27 -7.40 -26.39 -28.28
N ASN A 28 -6.53 -27.25 -28.78
CA ASN A 28 -6.18 -28.53 -28.17
C ASN A 28 -5.06 -28.40 -27.11
N LEU A 29 -4.37 -27.26 -27.06
CA LEU A 29 -3.35 -27.05 -26.05
C LEU A 29 -3.95 -26.96 -24.63
N PRO A 30 -3.30 -27.51 -23.62
CA PRO A 30 -3.78 -27.44 -22.24
C PRO A 30 -3.78 -25.99 -21.72
N PRO A 31 -4.68 -25.67 -20.76
CA PRO A 31 -4.68 -24.36 -20.12
C PRO A 31 -3.40 -24.14 -19.31
N ILE A 32 -2.96 -22.89 -19.24
CA ILE A 32 -1.78 -22.46 -18.49
C ILE A 32 -2.14 -21.99 -17.08
N ALA A 33 -1.16 -21.89 -16.18
CA ALA A 33 -1.34 -21.24 -14.89
C ALA A 33 -1.68 -19.77 -15.09
N ILE A 34 -2.69 -19.26 -14.36
CA ILE A 34 -3.16 -17.89 -14.61
C ILE A 34 -2.10 -16.82 -14.32
N ILE A 35 -1.10 -17.11 -13.49
CA ILE A 35 0.05 -16.21 -13.27
C ILE A 35 0.83 -15.90 -14.56
N GLU A 36 0.69 -16.72 -15.60
CA GLU A 36 1.34 -16.46 -16.89
C GLU A 36 0.63 -15.38 -17.73
N HIS A 37 -0.61 -15.05 -17.41
CA HIS A 37 -1.35 -13.98 -18.08
C HIS A 37 -0.84 -12.60 -17.64
N ALA A 38 -0.70 -11.68 -18.60
CA ALA A 38 -0.17 -10.35 -18.35
C ALA A 38 -1.00 -9.54 -17.35
N ASP A 39 -2.33 -9.65 -17.42
CA ASP A 39 -3.23 -8.92 -16.51
C ASP A 39 -3.13 -9.44 -15.07
N VAL A 40 -3.01 -10.76 -14.87
CA VAL A 40 -2.78 -11.34 -13.54
C VAL A 40 -1.43 -10.87 -12.96
N LYS A 41 -0.37 -10.85 -13.79
CA LYS A 41 0.93 -10.29 -13.38
C LYS A 41 0.82 -8.83 -12.97
N ARG A 42 0.10 -8.02 -13.73
CA ARG A 42 -0.15 -6.60 -13.41
C ARG A 42 -0.83 -6.46 -12.04
N MET A 43 -1.89 -7.24 -11.79
CA MET A 43 -2.61 -7.23 -10.52
C MET A 43 -1.73 -7.64 -9.33
N LEU A 44 -0.91 -8.67 -9.49
CA LEU A 44 0.03 -9.12 -8.46
C LEU A 44 1.13 -8.09 -8.19
N LEU A 45 1.70 -7.49 -9.25
CA LEU A 45 2.70 -6.42 -9.12
C LEU A 45 2.13 -5.19 -8.42
N PHE A 46 0.91 -4.78 -8.76
CA PHE A 46 0.22 -3.69 -8.08
C PHE A 46 0.07 -3.96 -6.58
N GLN A 47 -0.43 -5.15 -6.21
CA GLN A 47 -0.57 -5.53 -4.82
C GLN A 47 0.76 -5.45 -4.07
N ARG A 48 1.81 -6.01 -4.66
CA ARG A 48 3.15 -6.01 -4.08
C ARG A 48 3.70 -4.60 -3.89
N ALA A 49 3.59 -3.75 -4.92
CA ALA A 49 4.06 -2.36 -4.86
C ALA A 49 3.35 -1.57 -3.76
N VAL A 50 2.04 -1.72 -3.62
CA VAL A 50 1.25 -1.08 -2.55
C VAL A 50 1.71 -1.53 -1.17
N ILE A 51 1.90 -2.83 -0.97
CA ILE A 51 2.29 -3.40 0.32
C ILE A 51 3.69 -2.95 0.71
N GLU A 52 4.66 -3.07 -0.19
CA GLU A 52 6.05 -2.69 0.06
C GLU A 52 6.17 -1.17 0.31
N GLY A 53 5.46 -0.35 -0.47
CA GLY A 53 5.42 1.09 -0.27
C GLY A 53 4.79 1.49 1.06
N ALA A 54 3.67 0.86 1.45
CA ALA A 54 3.03 1.10 2.73
C ALA A 54 3.92 0.69 3.92
N GLN A 55 4.55 -0.48 3.84
CA GLN A 55 5.48 -0.94 4.87
C GLN A 55 6.69 -0.03 5.00
N SER A 56 7.28 0.40 3.89
CA SER A 56 8.41 1.33 3.88
C SER A 56 8.05 2.66 4.54
N LEU A 57 6.88 3.23 4.23
CA LEU A 57 6.38 4.44 4.86
C LEU A 57 6.22 4.29 6.37
N LEU A 58 5.59 3.20 6.82
CA LEU A 58 5.37 2.94 8.25
C LEU A 58 6.68 2.72 9.00
N MET A 59 7.65 2.00 8.41
CA MET A 59 8.98 1.82 9.00
C MET A 59 9.74 3.13 9.09
N GLN A 60 9.64 4.00 8.09
CA GLN A 60 10.25 5.33 8.14
C GLN A 60 9.63 6.19 9.25
N CYS A 61 8.31 6.17 9.41
CA CYS A 61 7.65 6.86 10.52
C CYS A 61 8.07 6.29 11.89
N SER A 62 8.16 4.97 12.02
CA SER A 62 8.63 4.31 13.25
C SER A 62 10.07 4.72 13.60
N LYS A 63 10.96 4.78 12.60
CA LYS A 63 12.33 5.28 12.77
C LYS A 63 12.35 6.73 13.29
N TYR A 64 11.47 7.59 12.81
CA TYR A 64 11.38 8.96 13.30
C TYR A 64 10.87 9.03 14.74
N VAL A 65 9.93 8.16 15.12
CA VAL A 65 9.51 8.02 16.53
C VAL A 65 10.69 7.64 17.43
N ASP A 66 11.52 6.70 17.02
CA ASP A 66 12.68 6.27 17.81
C ASP A 66 13.76 7.36 17.90
N PHE A 67 14.02 8.08 16.83
CA PHE A 67 14.95 9.22 16.85
C PHE A 67 14.48 10.34 17.80
N GLN A 68 13.18 10.61 17.87
CA GLN A 68 12.65 11.58 18.84
C GLN A 68 12.86 11.16 20.30
N LYS A 69 13.00 9.87 20.60
CA LYS A 69 13.25 9.37 21.96
C LYS A 69 14.71 9.49 22.37
N VAL A 70 15.63 9.32 21.41
CA VAL A 70 17.09 9.23 21.71
C VAL A 70 17.86 10.48 21.39
N LEU A 71 17.35 11.38 20.54
CA LEU A 71 17.99 12.63 20.17
C LEU A 71 17.48 13.81 21.00
N ALA A 72 18.18 14.92 20.98
CA ALA A 72 17.82 16.15 21.67
C ALA A 72 17.99 17.39 20.78
N GLY A 73 17.47 18.53 21.22
CA GLY A 73 17.65 19.82 20.55
C GLY A 73 17.07 19.82 19.12
N LYS A 74 17.83 20.39 18.19
CA LYS A 74 17.41 20.57 16.79
C LYS A 74 17.18 19.26 16.03
N ASP A 75 17.92 18.22 16.33
CA ASP A 75 17.76 16.93 15.66
C ASP A 75 16.45 16.25 16.09
N ARG A 76 16.10 16.32 17.38
CA ARG A 76 14.80 15.85 17.85
C ARG A 76 13.66 16.60 17.16
N GLU A 77 13.76 17.92 17.08
CA GLU A 77 12.74 18.78 16.46
C GLU A 77 12.57 18.45 14.96
N ARG A 78 13.66 18.25 14.23
CA ARG A 78 13.63 17.83 12.82
C ARG A 78 12.79 16.58 12.63
N TYR A 79 13.05 15.52 13.41
CA TYR A 79 12.30 14.26 13.24
C TYR A 79 10.87 14.36 13.76
N HIS A 80 10.60 15.22 14.73
CA HIS A 80 9.24 15.55 15.13
C HIS A 80 8.46 16.15 13.96
N LEU A 81 8.98 17.16 13.29
CA LEU A 81 8.34 17.82 12.16
C LEU A 81 8.12 16.87 10.96
N LEU A 82 9.12 16.04 10.66
CA LEU A 82 8.99 15.01 9.62
C LEU A 82 7.92 13.98 9.95
N LEU A 83 7.80 13.53 11.18
CA LEU A 83 6.76 12.62 11.61
C LEU A 83 5.39 13.28 11.55
N GLU A 84 5.28 14.53 12.01
CA GLU A 84 4.03 15.29 11.99
C GLU A 84 3.45 15.39 10.58
N ILE A 85 4.25 15.73 9.56
CA ILE A 85 3.76 15.84 8.18
C ILE A 85 3.43 14.49 7.56
N LEU A 86 4.12 13.40 7.95
CA LEU A 86 3.87 12.06 7.41
C LEU A 86 2.72 11.32 8.10
N THR A 87 2.32 11.70 9.31
CA THR A 87 1.27 11.00 10.07
C THR A 87 -0.06 10.88 9.31
N PRO A 88 -0.62 11.95 8.71
CA PRO A 88 -1.86 11.83 7.91
C PRO A 88 -1.67 10.94 6.67
N VAL A 89 -0.49 10.97 6.05
CA VAL A 89 -0.16 10.14 4.89
C VAL A 89 -0.02 8.67 5.29
N ALA A 90 0.65 8.40 6.42
CA ALA A 90 0.83 7.05 6.97
C ALA A 90 -0.48 6.39 7.38
N LYS A 91 -1.48 7.18 7.76
CA LYS A 91 -2.84 6.68 8.00
C LYS A 91 -3.60 6.46 6.70
N THR A 92 -3.54 7.39 5.78
CA THR A 92 -4.40 7.41 4.59
C THR A 92 -3.94 6.44 3.50
N TYR A 93 -2.66 6.49 3.13
CA TYR A 93 -2.13 5.69 2.02
C TYR A 93 -2.32 4.17 2.24
N PRO A 94 -1.88 3.57 3.37
CA PRO A 94 -2.10 2.15 3.61
C PRO A 94 -3.58 1.77 3.72
N SER A 95 -4.42 2.65 4.24
CA SER A 95 -5.86 2.40 4.40
C SER A 95 -6.57 2.33 3.06
N GLU A 96 -6.37 3.32 2.19
CA GLU A 96 -7.04 3.39 0.88
C GLU A 96 -6.46 2.39 -0.11
N MET A 97 -5.12 2.37 -0.23
CA MET A 97 -4.45 1.49 -1.18
C MET A 97 -4.52 0.02 -0.77
N GLY A 98 -4.63 -0.26 0.53
CA GLY A 98 -4.84 -1.61 1.04
C GLY A 98 -6.13 -2.24 0.54
N ILE A 99 -7.23 -1.47 0.50
CA ILE A 99 -8.51 -1.91 -0.07
C ILE A 99 -8.35 -2.20 -1.56
N GLN A 100 -7.71 -1.30 -2.31
CA GLN A 100 -7.47 -1.50 -3.74
C GLN A 100 -6.59 -2.73 -3.99
N SER A 101 -5.58 -2.95 -3.16
CA SER A 101 -4.72 -4.13 -3.21
C SER A 101 -5.53 -5.42 -3.03
N ILE A 102 -6.39 -5.49 -2.01
CA ILE A 102 -7.25 -6.67 -1.77
C ILE A 102 -8.25 -6.85 -2.92
N SER A 103 -8.81 -5.77 -3.46
CA SER A 103 -9.69 -5.82 -4.63
C SER A 103 -9.02 -6.46 -5.85
N GLN A 104 -7.73 -6.15 -6.12
CA GLN A 104 -6.96 -6.82 -7.16
C GLN A 104 -6.73 -8.31 -6.83
N GLY A 105 -6.58 -8.64 -5.55
CA GLY A 105 -6.50 -10.04 -5.10
C GLY A 105 -7.79 -10.82 -5.39
N LEU A 106 -8.93 -10.26 -5.03
CA LEU A 106 -10.25 -10.83 -5.38
C LEU A 106 -10.37 -11.07 -6.88
N GLN A 107 -9.96 -10.09 -7.69
CA GLN A 107 -9.98 -10.20 -9.14
C GLN A 107 -9.09 -11.34 -9.66
N CYS A 108 -7.92 -11.57 -9.06
CA CYS A 108 -7.06 -12.71 -9.41
C CYS A 108 -7.74 -14.06 -9.17
N LEU A 109 -8.54 -14.19 -8.11
CA LEU A 109 -9.26 -15.41 -7.79
C LEU A 109 -10.56 -15.56 -8.62
N GLY A 110 -11.04 -14.49 -9.25
CA GLY A 110 -12.31 -14.47 -9.94
C GLY A 110 -13.47 -14.80 -9.00
N GLY A 111 -14.47 -15.56 -9.46
CA GLY A 111 -15.63 -15.94 -8.63
C GLY A 111 -15.25 -16.66 -7.34
N SER A 112 -14.16 -17.43 -7.32
CA SER A 112 -13.69 -18.11 -6.11
C SER A 112 -13.29 -17.14 -5.00
N GLY A 113 -12.78 -15.96 -5.35
CA GLY A 113 -12.40 -14.93 -4.35
C GLY A 113 -13.60 -14.30 -3.64
N TYR A 114 -14.78 -14.44 -4.19
CA TYR A 114 -16.04 -13.93 -3.63
C TYR A 114 -16.72 -14.92 -2.69
N CYS A 115 -16.22 -16.16 -2.62
CA CYS A 115 -16.73 -17.22 -1.77
C CYS A 115 -15.93 -17.31 -0.47
N ASP A 116 -16.55 -17.83 0.58
CA ASP A 116 -15.97 -18.02 1.91
C ASP A 116 -14.90 -19.14 2.00
N ASP A 117 -14.71 -19.90 0.90
CA ASP A 117 -13.57 -20.84 0.76
C ASP A 117 -12.20 -20.13 0.80
N TYR A 118 -12.17 -18.82 0.53
CA TYR A 118 -10.96 -17.99 0.54
C TYR A 118 -11.16 -16.76 1.42
N PRO A 119 -10.14 -16.32 2.16
CA PRO A 119 -10.29 -15.25 3.15
C PRO A 119 -10.38 -13.84 2.56
N LEU A 120 -10.28 -13.66 1.23
CA LEU A 120 -10.14 -12.35 0.61
C LEU A 120 -11.43 -11.53 0.69
N GLU A 121 -12.59 -12.16 0.63
CA GLU A 121 -13.88 -11.46 0.77
C GLU A 121 -14.00 -10.84 2.15
N GLN A 122 -13.58 -11.57 3.19
CA GLN A 122 -13.54 -11.06 4.56
C GLN A 122 -12.50 -9.94 4.70
N TYR A 123 -11.29 -10.14 4.19
CA TYR A 123 -10.25 -9.09 4.23
C TYR A 123 -10.68 -7.80 3.54
N TYR A 124 -11.41 -7.90 2.43
CA TYR A 124 -11.93 -6.74 1.73
C TYR A 124 -12.96 -5.97 2.57
N ARG A 125 -13.89 -6.68 3.15
CA ARG A 125 -14.93 -6.13 4.02
C ARG A 125 -14.35 -5.50 5.27
N ASP A 126 -13.44 -6.20 5.96
CA ASP A 126 -12.81 -5.73 7.19
C ASP A 126 -11.87 -4.56 6.94
N CYS A 127 -11.11 -4.58 5.83
CA CYS A 127 -10.19 -3.50 5.49
C CYS A 127 -10.93 -2.18 5.19
N ARG A 128 -12.20 -2.25 4.76
CA ARG A 128 -12.98 -1.06 4.39
C ARG A 128 -13.24 -0.10 5.55
N ILE A 129 -13.12 -0.54 6.80
CA ILE A 129 -13.29 0.34 7.97
C ILE A 129 -12.09 1.29 8.14
N HIS A 130 -10.90 0.94 7.70
CA HIS A 130 -9.68 1.72 7.97
C HIS A 130 -9.70 3.16 7.44
N PRO A 131 -10.23 3.48 6.25
CA PRO A 131 -10.39 4.87 5.81
C PRO A 131 -11.47 5.67 6.57
N ILE A 132 -12.26 5.01 7.41
CA ILE A 132 -13.42 5.61 8.08
C ILE A 132 -13.09 5.96 9.53
N HIS A 133 -12.55 5.01 10.33
CA HIS A 133 -12.31 5.24 11.75
C HIS A 133 -11.04 6.06 12.01
N GLU A 134 -10.95 6.65 13.21
CA GLU A 134 -9.79 7.45 13.69
C GLU A 134 -9.39 8.58 12.73
N GLY A 135 -10.39 9.29 12.23
CA GLY A 135 -10.24 10.31 11.20
C GLY A 135 -10.35 9.75 9.79
N THR A 136 -11.41 10.13 9.09
CA THR A 136 -11.62 9.75 7.70
C THR A 136 -10.52 10.28 6.80
N THR A 137 -10.41 9.72 5.60
CA THR A 137 -9.48 10.22 4.56
C THR A 137 -9.62 11.73 4.33
N GLY A 138 -10.83 12.27 4.33
CA GLY A 138 -11.07 13.71 4.21
C GLY A 138 -10.53 14.50 5.41
N ILE A 139 -10.68 14.00 6.64
CA ILE A 139 -10.12 14.62 7.84
C ILE A 139 -8.59 14.61 7.80
N GLN A 140 -7.98 13.49 7.38
CA GLN A 140 -6.52 13.41 7.23
C GLN A 140 -6.01 14.37 6.14
N GLY A 141 -6.76 14.51 5.04
CA GLY A 141 -6.44 15.48 3.99
C GLY A 141 -6.50 16.94 4.48
N MET A 142 -7.54 17.29 5.27
CA MET A 142 -7.62 18.61 5.89
C MET A 142 -6.51 18.85 6.91
N ASP A 143 -6.15 17.84 7.70
CA ASP A 143 -5.02 17.93 8.64
C ASP A 143 -3.69 18.15 7.90
N LEU A 144 -3.44 17.40 6.85
CA LEU A 144 -2.24 17.54 6.03
C LEU A 144 -2.13 18.94 5.41
N LEU A 145 -3.14 19.35 4.64
CA LEU A 145 -3.09 20.56 3.83
C LEU A 145 -3.37 21.84 4.64
N GLY A 146 -4.32 21.77 5.57
CA GLY A 146 -4.74 22.95 6.35
C GLY A 146 -3.90 23.21 7.60
N ARG A 147 -3.10 22.23 8.06
CA ARG A 147 -2.31 22.35 9.28
C ARG A 147 -0.85 21.95 9.11
N LYS A 148 -0.56 20.72 8.68
CA LYS A 148 0.80 20.18 8.70
C LYS A 148 1.74 20.84 7.68
N VAL A 149 1.23 21.13 6.49
CA VAL A 149 2.02 21.77 5.42
C VAL A 149 2.42 23.19 5.80
N ILE A 150 1.54 23.93 6.49
CA ILE A 150 1.79 25.35 6.85
C ILE A 150 2.39 25.53 8.24
N MET A 151 2.49 24.49 9.03
CA MET A 151 2.96 24.56 10.41
C MET A 151 4.43 25.02 10.45
N HIS A 152 4.77 25.88 11.46
CA HIS A 152 6.09 26.52 11.58
C HIS A 152 6.55 27.19 10.27
N ASP A 153 5.67 27.99 9.66
CA ASP A 153 5.92 28.68 8.39
C ASP A 153 6.34 27.74 7.25
N GLY A 154 5.78 26.53 7.22
CA GLY A 154 6.07 25.53 6.20
C GLY A 154 7.35 24.71 6.42
N GLN A 155 8.00 24.85 7.58
CA GLN A 155 9.27 24.17 7.85
C GLN A 155 9.18 22.65 7.74
N ALA A 156 8.10 22.04 8.22
CA ALA A 156 7.91 20.59 8.11
C ALA A 156 7.85 20.12 6.64
N PHE A 157 7.17 20.88 5.80
CA PHE A 157 7.09 20.58 4.36
C PHE A 157 8.44 20.76 3.66
N LEU A 158 9.19 21.82 3.98
CA LEU A 158 10.53 22.04 3.41
C LEU A 158 11.52 20.95 3.84
N LEU A 159 11.47 20.49 5.08
CA LEU A 159 12.26 19.36 5.55
C LEU A 159 11.93 18.09 4.77
N TYR A 160 10.66 17.80 4.56
CA TYR A 160 10.22 16.64 3.77
C TYR A 160 10.71 16.71 2.32
N VAL A 161 10.58 17.86 1.66
CA VAL A 161 11.11 18.08 0.29
C VAL A 161 12.60 17.81 0.22
N ASN A 162 13.37 18.27 1.20
CA ASN A 162 14.81 18.03 1.27
C ASN A 162 15.15 16.54 1.45
N GLU A 163 14.39 15.79 2.27
CA GLU A 163 14.56 14.33 2.39
C GLU A 163 14.32 13.62 1.05
N VAL A 164 13.26 14.00 0.34
CA VAL A 164 12.96 13.44 -0.98
C VAL A 164 14.05 13.75 -1.99
N GLN A 165 14.52 15.00 -2.06
CA GLN A 165 15.59 15.39 -2.97
C GLN A 165 16.91 14.66 -2.66
N SER A 166 17.23 14.49 -1.38
CA SER A 166 18.40 13.72 -0.97
C SER A 166 18.32 12.25 -1.37
N ALA A 167 17.14 11.65 -1.22
CA ALA A 167 16.90 10.27 -1.65
C ALA A 167 17.03 10.10 -3.17
N ILE A 168 16.47 11.04 -3.96
CA ILE A 168 16.60 11.04 -5.43
C ILE A 168 18.05 11.17 -5.87
N SER A 169 18.83 12.04 -5.19
CA SER A 169 20.22 12.27 -5.53
C SER A 169 21.14 11.10 -5.18
N ALA A 170 20.71 10.21 -4.28
CA ALA A 170 21.46 9.04 -3.84
C ALA A 170 21.12 7.77 -4.65
N ALA A 171 20.05 7.77 -5.47
CA ALA A 171 19.59 6.65 -6.29
C ALA A 171 20.25 6.65 -7.66
#